data_a35cdde774f4d5a11f85163dbc396702
#
_entry.id   a35cdde774f4d5a11f85163dbc396702
#
_cell.length_a   1.000
_cell.length_b   1.000
_cell.length_c   1.000
_cell.angle_alpha   90.00
_cell.angle_beta   90.00
_cell.angle_gamma   90.00
#
_symmetry.space_group_name_H-M   'P 1'
#
loop_
_entity.id
_entity.type
_entity.pdbx_description
1 polymer ?
#
loop_
_entity_poly.entity_id
_entity_poly.type
_entity_poly.pdbx_seq_one_letter_code
_entity_poly.pdbx_strand_id
1 'polypeptide(L)'
;VTVPVIMFIFRKEKGKVTVGAPTAVEDLFPTWLLCGTVVLLIAASFIPGRPALTNGLICMTLFLIGLVRSILQKKHFGPIKYALGEIDFETLLLLMSLFVVIGTLTETGVIEDISALFVKLGGNSLFGMYSIIVWGSVIISAFIDNIPYVATMLPVVQGIAAMMGCDAHVLYFGLLV
;
A
#
# COMPACT_ATOMS: atom_id res chain seq x y z
N VAL A 1 17.60 4.49 -0.59
CA VAL A 1 18.66 3.46 -0.79
C VAL A 1 19.00 3.29 -2.27
N THR A 2 18.05 3.34 -3.19
CA THR A 2 18.24 3.07 -4.64
C THR A 2 19.11 4.12 -5.34
N VAL A 3 18.97 5.39 -5.00
CA VAL A 3 19.69 6.50 -5.67
C VAL A 3 21.22 6.36 -5.59
N PRO A 4 21.85 6.13 -4.41
CA PRO A 4 23.30 5.97 -4.35
C PRO A 4 23.80 4.71 -5.10
N VAL A 5 23.01 3.63 -5.12
CA VAL A 5 23.36 2.41 -5.87
C VAL A 5 23.35 2.68 -7.38
N ILE A 6 22.31 3.34 -7.89
CA ILE A 6 22.21 3.75 -9.30
C ILE A 6 23.36 4.69 -9.66
N MET A 7 23.66 5.69 -8.82
CA MET A 7 24.79 6.60 -9.03
C MET A 7 26.15 5.87 -9.06
N PHE A 8 26.30 4.82 -8.26
CA PHE A 8 27.51 4.02 -8.27
C PHE A 8 27.65 3.17 -9.53
N ILE A 9 26.55 2.49 -9.94
CA ILE A 9 26.52 1.63 -11.13
C ILE A 9 26.73 2.46 -12.40
N PHE A 10 26.03 3.60 -12.54
CA PHE A 10 26.07 4.47 -13.71
C PHE A 10 27.10 5.60 -13.62
N ARG A 11 28.06 5.53 -12.70
CA ARG A 11 29.09 6.56 -12.49
C ARG A 11 29.92 6.88 -13.74
N LYS A 12 30.01 5.92 -14.67
CA LYS A 12 30.78 6.08 -15.92
C LYS A 12 29.95 6.66 -17.07
N GLU A 13 28.63 6.66 -16.96
CA GLU A 13 27.74 7.22 -17.97
C GLU A 13 27.72 8.74 -17.85
N LYS A 14 28.45 9.42 -18.76
CA LYS A 14 28.48 10.88 -18.87
C LYS A 14 27.61 11.39 -20.02
N GLY A 15 26.53 10.67 -20.36
CA GLY A 15 25.58 11.13 -21.37
C GLY A 15 24.97 12.47 -20.98
N LYS A 16 24.97 13.44 -21.91
CA LYS A 16 24.21 14.69 -21.72
C LYS A 16 22.74 14.35 -21.69
N VAL A 17 22.14 14.40 -20.49
CA VAL A 17 20.69 14.34 -20.35
C VAL A 17 20.14 15.66 -20.86
N THR A 18 19.41 15.63 -21.97
CA THR A 18 18.60 16.77 -22.40
C THR A 18 17.44 16.86 -21.42
N VAL A 19 17.58 17.75 -20.44
CA VAL A 19 16.47 18.10 -19.56
C VAL A 19 15.40 18.76 -20.41
N GLY A 20 14.23 18.15 -20.52
CA GLY A 20 13.08 18.73 -21.18
C GLY A 20 12.73 20.09 -20.55
N ALA A 21 12.03 20.94 -21.30
CA ALA A 21 11.61 22.23 -20.78
C ALA A 21 10.90 22.07 -19.43
N PRO A 22 11.19 22.93 -18.44
CA PRO A 22 10.56 22.83 -17.13
C PRO A 22 9.02 22.95 -17.30
N THR A 23 8.30 21.96 -16.81
CA THR A 23 6.84 21.99 -16.85
C THR A 23 6.37 23.11 -15.94
N ALA A 24 5.71 24.13 -16.50
CA ALA A 24 5.11 25.20 -15.71
C ALA A 24 3.94 24.60 -14.90
N VAL A 25 4.02 24.69 -13.60
CA VAL A 25 2.94 24.26 -12.70
C VAL A 25 1.91 25.39 -12.65
N GLU A 26 0.81 25.24 -13.36
CA GLU A 26 -0.26 26.25 -13.43
C GLU A 26 -1.22 26.21 -12.24
N ASP A 27 -1.42 25.06 -11.59
CA ASP A 27 -2.32 24.89 -10.45
C ASP A 27 -1.72 23.97 -9.39
N LEU A 28 -1.59 24.48 -8.16
CA LEU A 28 -1.11 23.74 -6.99
C LEU A 28 -2.24 23.05 -6.21
N PHE A 29 -3.48 23.23 -6.60
CA PHE A 29 -4.62 22.68 -5.87
C PHE A 29 -4.63 21.14 -5.83
N PRO A 30 -4.31 20.38 -6.90
CA PRO A 30 -4.19 18.94 -6.82
C PRO A 30 -3.15 18.49 -5.80
N THR A 31 -2.04 19.22 -5.69
CA THR A 31 -1.01 18.96 -4.69
C THR A 31 -1.53 19.17 -3.26
N TRP A 32 -2.30 20.26 -3.02
CA TRP A 32 -2.93 20.49 -1.73
C TRP A 32 -3.99 19.45 -1.38
N LEU A 33 -4.76 18.97 -2.37
CA LEU A 33 -5.70 17.87 -2.18
C LEU A 33 -4.99 16.58 -1.77
N LEU A 34 -3.90 16.25 -2.44
CA LEU A 34 -3.09 15.06 -2.13
C LEU A 34 -2.48 15.15 -0.73
N CYS A 35 -1.85 16.27 -0.40
CA CYS A 35 -1.32 16.52 0.94
C CYS A 35 -2.44 16.48 2.00
N GLY A 36 -3.58 17.08 1.71
CA GLY A 36 -4.75 17.06 2.60
C GLY A 36 -5.28 15.65 2.83
N THR A 37 -5.30 14.81 1.79
CA THR A 37 -5.69 13.39 1.92
C THR A 37 -4.77 12.66 2.90
N VAL A 38 -3.46 12.79 2.73
CA VAL A 38 -2.48 12.14 3.61
C VAL A 38 -2.61 12.62 5.04
N VAL A 39 -2.70 13.94 5.25
CA VAL A 39 -2.86 14.52 6.59
C VAL A 39 -4.16 14.06 7.26
N LEU A 40 -5.28 14.03 6.54
CA LEU A 40 -6.56 13.59 7.08
C LEU A 40 -6.56 12.09 7.41
N LEU A 41 -5.94 11.25 6.58
CA LEU A 41 -5.80 9.83 6.86
C LEU A 41 -4.93 9.58 8.10
N ILE A 42 -3.84 10.33 8.25
CA ILE A 42 -2.99 10.27 9.46
C ILE A 42 -3.79 10.73 10.67
N ALA A 43 -4.45 11.88 10.60
CA ALA A 43 -5.27 12.41 11.71
C ALA A 43 -6.40 11.45 12.09
N ALA A 44 -7.10 10.87 11.12
CA ALA A 44 -8.11 9.85 11.36
C ALA A 44 -7.52 8.61 12.05
N SER A 45 -6.26 8.27 11.80
CA SER A 45 -5.61 7.12 12.41
C SER A 45 -5.47 7.23 13.93
N PHE A 46 -5.44 8.45 14.47
CA PHE A 46 -5.35 8.70 15.92
C PHE A 46 -6.70 8.63 16.65
N ILE A 47 -7.82 8.49 15.93
CA ILE A 47 -9.16 8.41 16.54
C ILE A 47 -9.45 6.94 16.90
N PRO A 48 -9.53 6.57 18.19
CA PRO A 48 -9.91 5.22 18.60
C PRO A 48 -11.39 4.95 18.28
N GLY A 49 -11.72 3.72 17.88
CA GLY A 49 -13.10 3.31 17.62
C GLY A 49 -13.72 3.84 16.33
N ARG A 50 -12.92 4.37 15.39
CA ARG A 50 -13.42 4.84 14.09
C ARG A 50 -14.06 3.72 13.26
N PRO A 51 -15.14 4.00 12.50
CA PRO A 51 -15.69 3.05 11.55
C PRO A 51 -14.66 2.66 10.48
N ALA A 52 -14.68 1.41 10.03
CA ALA A 52 -13.77 0.92 8.98
C ALA A 52 -13.85 1.72 7.67
N LEU A 53 -15.03 2.30 7.38
CA LEU A 53 -15.27 3.11 6.17
C LEU A 53 -14.69 4.53 6.23
N THR A 54 -14.14 4.99 7.36
CA THR A 54 -13.67 6.38 7.54
C THR A 54 -12.62 6.76 6.48
N ASN A 55 -11.66 5.89 6.21
CA ASN A 55 -10.63 6.15 5.21
C ASN A 55 -11.23 6.30 3.80
N GLY A 56 -12.17 5.44 3.44
CA GLY A 56 -12.88 5.51 2.15
C GLY A 56 -13.70 6.81 2.02
N LEU A 57 -14.38 7.22 3.10
CA LEU A 57 -15.15 8.46 3.11
C LEU A 57 -14.26 9.71 2.96
N ILE A 58 -13.09 9.75 3.60
CA ILE A 58 -12.13 10.84 3.45
C ILE A 58 -11.67 10.93 1.98
N CYS A 59 -11.24 9.81 1.39
CA CYS A 59 -10.80 9.79 0.00
C CYS A 59 -11.91 10.19 -0.95
N MET A 60 -13.14 9.69 -0.74
CA MET A 60 -14.28 9.99 -1.59
C MET A 60 -14.69 11.46 -1.52
N THR A 61 -14.71 12.06 -0.32
CA THR A 61 -15.05 13.47 -0.15
C THR A 61 -14.04 14.39 -0.82
N LEU A 62 -12.75 14.12 -0.67
CA LEU A 62 -11.71 14.91 -1.30
C LEU A 62 -11.69 14.73 -2.83
N PHE A 63 -11.94 13.52 -3.32
CA PHE A 63 -12.12 13.25 -4.74
C PHE A 63 -13.30 14.09 -5.31
N LEU A 64 -14.46 14.08 -4.62
CA LEU A 64 -15.62 14.87 -5.05
C LEU A 64 -15.33 16.39 -5.05
N ILE A 65 -14.61 16.89 -4.04
CA ILE A 65 -14.21 18.30 -4.01
C ILE A 65 -13.33 18.64 -5.22
N GLY A 66 -12.34 17.80 -5.53
CA GLY A 66 -11.47 17.98 -6.70
C GLY A 66 -12.24 17.94 -8.02
N LEU A 67 -13.18 16.99 -8.13
CA LEU A 67 -14.01 16.83 -9.32
C LEU A 67 -14.93 18.03 -9.54
N VAL A 68 -15.67 18.46 -8.51
CA VAL A 68 -16.56 19.63 -8.56
C VAL A 68 -15.78 20.88 -8.98
N ARG A 69 -14.62 21.14 -8.36
CA ARG A 69 -13.78 22.28 -8.74
C ARG A 69 -13.35 22.17 -10.21
N SER A 70 -12.90 21.01 -10.67
CA SER A 70 -12.46 20.80 -12.05
C SER A 70 -13.59 21.06 -13.05
N ILE A 71 -14.83 20.70 -12.72
CA ILE A 71 -16.02 20.98 -13.54
C ILE A 71 -16.30 22.49 -13.58
N LEU A 72 -16.25 23.16 -12.41
CA LEU A 72 -16.50 24.59 -12.30
C LEU A 72 -15.48 25.44 -13.10
N GLN A 73 -14.20 25.02 -13.04
CA GLN A 73 -13.14 25.71 -13.79
C GLN A 73 -13.24 25.50 -15.30
N LYS A 74 -13.50 24.27 -15.74
CA LYS A 74 -13.57 23.95 -17.19
C LYS A 74 -14.93 24.19 -17.81
N LYS A 75 -15.96 24.52 -17.02
CA LYS A 75 -17.36 24.79 -17.43
C LYS A 75 -17.98 23.70 -18.32
N HIS A 76 -17.48 22.43 -18.19
CA HIS A 76 -17.98 21.34 -19.00
C HIS A 76 -17.75 20.00 -18.28
N PHE A 77 -18.53 18.96 -18.62
CA PHE A 77 -18.49 17.64 -17.98
C PHE A 77 -17.33 16.70 -18.42
N GLY A 78 -16.42 17.18 -19.26
CA GLY A 78 -15.25 16.41 -19.70
C GLY A 78 -14.39 15.85 -18.57
N PRO A 79 -14.16 16.57 -17.44
CA PRO A 79 -13.43 16.05 -16.31
C PRO A 79 -14.00 14.76 -15.70
N ILE A 80 -15.34 14.59 -15.71
CA ILE A 80 -15.98 13.38 -15.22
C ILE A 80 -15.64 12.17 -16.10
N LYS A 81 -15.77 12.36 -17.43
CA LYS A 81 -15.46 11.30 -18.39
C LYS A 81 -13.99 10.90 -18.31
N TYR A 82 -13.11 11.89 -18.16
CA TYR A 82 -11.69 11.64 -17.97
C TYR A 82 -11.42 10.88 -16.68
N ALA A 83 -11.94 11.34 -15.53
CA ALA A 83 -11.76 10.70 -14.24
C ALA A 83 -12.31 9.27 -14.20
N LEU A 84 -13.44 8.99 -14.86
CA LEU A 84 -13.99 7.63 -14.98
C LEU A 84 -13.14 6.75 -15.90
N GLY A 85 -12.52 7.33 -16.93
CA GLY A 85 -11.61 6.60 -17.83
C GLY A 85 -10.28 6.24 -17.20
N GLU A 86 -9.84 6.99 -16.18
CA GLU A 86 -8.61 6.74 -15.42
C GLU A 86 -8.79 5.72 -14.27
N ILE A 87 -10.02 5.23 -14.04
CA ILE A 87 -10.25 4.17 -13.06
C ILE A 87 -9.62 2.88 -13.58
N ASP A 88 -8.64 2.39 -12.87
CA ASP A 88 -8.00 1.10 -13.16
C ASP A 88 -8.86 -0.06 -12.67
N PHE A 89 -9.81 -0.46 -13.53
CA PHE A 89 -10.69 -1.58 -13.25
C PHE A 89 -9.96 -2.93 -13.15
N GLU A 90 -8.83 -3.07 -13.84
CA GLU A 90 -8.02 -4.30 -13.78
C GLU A 90 -7.45 -4.48 -12.37
N THR A 91 -6.84 -3.45 -11.81
CA THR A 91 -6.34 -3.47 -10.43
C THR A 91 -7.46 -3.67 -9.41
N LEU A 92 -8.62 -3.03 -9.59
CA LEU A 92 -9.76 -3.23 -8.70
C LEU A 92 -10.27 -4.68 -8.72
N LEU A 93 -10.43 -5.28 -9.90
CA LEU A 93 -10.85 -6.68 -10.04
C LEU A 93 -9.80 -7.64 -9.49
N LEU A 94 -8.51 -7.35 -9.70
CA LEU A 94 -7.42 -8.14 -9.13
C LEU A 94 -7.50 -8.14 -7.60
N LEU A 95 -7.63 -6.96 -6.98
CA LEU A 95 -7.75 -6.85 -5.52
C LEU A 95 -9.01 -7.54 -4.99
N MET A 96 -10.16 -7.38 -5.65
CA MET A 96 -11.39 -8.06 -5.26
C MET A 96 -11.24 -9.58 -5.30
N SER A 97 -10.70 -10.13 -6.39
CA SER A 97 -10.46 -11.57 -6.52
C SER A 97 -9.47 -12.08 -5.50
N LEU A 98 -8.42 -11.30 -5.22
CA LEU A 98 -7.44 -11.62 -4.19
C LEU A 98 -8.08 -11.74 -2.80
N PHE A 99 -8.92 -10.77 -2.41
CA PHE A 99 -9.61 -10.82 -1.11
C PHE A 99 -10.58 -12.01 -0.99
N VAL A 100 -11.24 -12.40 -2.08
CA VAL A 100 -12.07 -13.61 -2.10
C VAL A 100 -11.22 -14.87 -1.86
N VAL A 101 -10.07 -14.96 -2.55
CA VAL A 101 -9.13 -16.09 -2.37
C VAL A 101 -8.60 -16.13 -0.93
N ILE A 102 -8.16 -14.97 -0.37
CA ILE A 102 -7.68 -14.90 1.02
C ILE A 102 -8.77 -15.33 1.99
N GLY A 103 -10.01 -14.86 1.80
CA GLY A 103 -11.16 -15.28 2.62
C GLY A 103 -11.35 -16.80 2.61
N THR A 104 -11.31 -17.42 1.43
CA THR A 104 -11.41 -18.88 1.29
C THR A 104 -10.24 -19.61 1.98
N LEU A 105 -9.01 -19.12 1.82
CA LEU A 105 -7.83 -19.71 2.47
C LEU A 105 -7.92 -19.63 4.01
N THR A 106 -8.49 -18.56 4.53
CA THR A 106 -8.73 -18.40 5.96
C THR A 106 -9.78 -19.38 6.47
N GLU A 107 -10.91 -19.52 5.76
CA GLU A 107 -11.96 -20.47 6.15
C GLU A 107 -11.55 -21.95 6.05
N THR A 108 -10.65 -22.27 5.13
CA THR A 108 -10.15 -23.64 4.95
C THR A 108 -9.01 -24.03 5.89
N GLY A 109 -8.53 -23.13 6.75
CA GLY A 109 -7.45 -23.39 7.71
C GLY A 109 -6.04 -23.37 7.10
N VAL A 110 -5.91 -23.04 5.82
CA VAL A 110 -4.60 -22.96 5.13
C VAL A 110 -3.72 -21.85 5.73
N ILE A 111 -4.32 -20.74 6.16
CA ILE A 111 -3.59 -19.64 6.82
C ILE A 111 -2.96 -20.12 8.15
N GLU A 112 -3.69 -20.92 8.90
CA GLU A 112 -3.22 -21.53 10.15
C GLU A 112 -2.04 -22.48 9.90
N ASP A 113 -2.12 -23.31 8.87
CA ASP A 113 -1.05 -24.23 8.49
C ASP A 113 0.23 -23.48 8.06
N ILE A 114 0.08 -22.42 7.27
CA ILE A 114 1.19 -21.54 6.87
C ILE A 114 1.79 -20.86 8.12
N SER A 115 0.95 -20.34 9.00
CA SER A 115 1.40 -19.69 10.25
C SER A 115 2.17 -20.68 11.15
N ALA A 116 1.68 -21.92 11.28
CA ALA A 116 2.35 -22.98 12.01
C ALA A 116 3.71 -23.33 11.39
N LEU A 117 3.81 -23.35 10.07
CA LEU A 117 5.07 -23.55 9.35
C LEU A 117 6.08 -22.45 9.68
N PHE A 118 5.66 -21.18 9.67
CA PHE A 118 6.50 -20.05 10.05
C PHE A 118 6.99 -20.16 11.50
N VAL A 119 6.11 -20.50 12.44
CA VAL A 119 6.46 -20.70 13.85
C VAL A 119 7.46 -21.83 14.01
N LYS A 120 7.31 -22.92 13.25
CA LYS A 120 8.27 -24.03 13.26
C LYS A 120 9.64 -23.62 12.72
N LEU A 121 9.71 -22.77 11.71
CA LEU A 121 10.96 -22.28 11.12
C LEU A 121 11.64 -21.21 11.99
N GLY A 122 10.86 -20.29 12.57
CA GLY A 122 11.36 -19.17 13.38
C GLY A 122 11.67 -19.55 14.83
N GLY A 123 11.22 -20.72 15.28
CA GLY A 123 11.33 -21.14 16.67
C GLY A 123 10.52 -20.26 17.63
N ASN A 124 10.72 -20.43 18.95
CA ASN A 124 10.01 -19.65 19.98
C ASN A 124 10.59 -18.25 20.23
N SER A 125 11.47 -17.76 19.36
CA SER A 125 12.12 -16.46 19.51
C SER A 125 11.39 -15.40 18.68
N LEU A 126 10.86 -14.36 19.35
CA LEU A 126 10.25 -13.21 18.69
C LEU A 126 11.21 -12.55 17.69
N PHE A 127 12.49 -12.43 18.05
CA PHE A 127 13.52 -11.86 17.16
C PHE A 127 13.75 -12.74 15.93
N GLY A 128 13.79 -14.06 16.09
CA GLY A 128 13.93 -15.00 14.97
C GLY A 128 12.74 -14.90 14.01
N MET A 129 11.52 -14.85 14.55
CA MET A 129 10.30 -14.70 13.75
C MET A 129 10.28 -13.37 13.00
N TYR A 130 10.58 -12.27 13.71
CA TYR A 130 10.68 -10.93 13.09
C TYR A 130 11.70 -10.92 11.94
N SER A 131 12.87 -11.51 12.14
CA SER A 131 13.92 -11.58 11.11
C SER A 131 13.47 -12.39 9.89
N ILE A 132 12.78 -13.50 10.08
CA ILE A 132 12.24 -14.30 8.95
C ILE A 132 11.19 -13.51 8.18
N ILE A 133 10.30 -12.84 8.88
CA ILE A 133 9.27 -12.00 8.22
C ILE A 133 9.93 -10.87 7.42
N VAL A 134 10.88 -10.14 8.00
CA VAL A 134 11.58 -9.03 7.32
C VAL A 134 12.32 -9.52 6.08
N TRP A 135 13.21 -10.49 6.23
CA TRP A 135 14.01 -10.99 5.09
C TRP A 135 13.17 -11.72 4.06
N GLY A 136 12.17 -12.50 4.51
CA GLY A 136 11.20 -13.11 3.62
C GLY A 136 10.41 -12.09 2.82
N SER A 137 9.94 -11.02 3.49
CA SER A 137 9.22 -9.91 2.86
C SER A 137 10.08 -9.21 1.82
N VAL A 138 11.32 -8.88 2.13
CA VAL A 138 12.25 -8.21 1.19
C VAL A 138 12.49 -9.06 -0.05
N ILE A 139 12.72 -10.38 0.11
CA ILE A 139 12.97 -11.28 -1.02
C ILE A 139 11.72 -11.44 -1.87
N ILE A 140 10.56 -11.71 -1.27
CA ILE A 140 9.31 -11.96 -1.99
C ILE A 140 8.81 -10.69 -2.66
N SER A 141 8.87 -9.55 -1.97
CA SER A 141 8.46 -8.24 -2.52
C SER A 141 9.33 -7.76 -3.68
N ALA A 142 10.52 -8.34 -3.90
CA ALA A 142 11.32 -8.08 -5.09
C ALA A 142 10.69 -8.68 -6.37
N PHE A 143 9.81 -9.68 -6.25
CA PHE A 143 9.18 -10.38 -7.37
C PHE A 143 7.67 -10.16 -7.46
N ILE A 144 7.02 -9.87 -6.35
CA ILE A 144 5.57 -9.70 -6.23
C ILE A 144 5.28 -8.25 -5.87
N ASP A 145 4.23 -7.68 -6.44
CA ASP A 145 3.77 -6.33 -6.09
C ASP A 145 3.40 -6.24 -4.61
N ASN A 146 3.74 -5.12 -3.98
CA ASN A 146 3.61 -4.91 -2.54
C ASN A 146 2.17 -5.04 -2.04
N ILE A 147 1.18 -4.55 -2.80
CA ILE A 147 -0.23 -4.56 -2.36
C ILE A 147 -0.77 -5.99 -2.21
N PRO A 148 -0.70 -6.87 -3.23
CA PRO A 148 -1.11 -8.26 -3.09
C PRO A 148 -0.33 -9.01 -2.01
N TYR A 149 0.98 -8.78 -1.94
CA TYR A 149 1.83 -9.44 -0.96
C TYR A 149 1.42 -9.10 0.48
N VAL A 150 1.31 -7.81 0.80
CA VAL A 150 0.91 -7.36 2.15
C VAL A 150 -0.50 -7.86 2.49
N ALA A 151 -1.45 -7.78 1.55
CA ALA A 151 -2.81 -8.24 1.76
C ALA A 151 -2.88 -9.74 2.12
N THR A 152 -2.07 -10.59 1.50
CA THR A 152 -2.01 -12.03 1.80
C THR A 152 -1.28 -12.35 3.09
N MET A 153 -0.23 -11.59 3.41
CA MET A 153 0.59 -11.83 4.59
C MET A 153 -0.02 -11.31 5.89
N LEU A 154 -0.93 -10.32 5.84
CA LEU A 154 -1.58 -9.79 7.04
C LEU A 154 -2.28 -10.87 7.89
N PRO A 155 -3.16 -11.73 7.35
CA PRO A 155 -3.77 -12.80 8.15
C PRO A 155 -2.77 -13.86 8.61
N VAL A 156 -1.72 -14.15 7.83
CA VAL A 156 -0.66 -15.06 8.24
C VAL A 156 0.09 -14.53 9.47
N VAL A 157 0.47 -13.25 9.45
CA VAL A 157 1.14 -12.58 10.58
C VAL A 157 0.24 -12.54 11.82
N GLN A 158 -1.07 -12.36 11.65
CA GLN A 158 -2.04 -12.46 12.75
C GLN A 158 -2.06 -13.87 13.34
N GLY A 159 -2.09 -14.90 12.51
CA GLY A 159 -2.03 -16.30 12.93
C GLY A 159 -0.74 -16.61 13.70
N ILE A 160 0.42 -16.15 13.20
CA ILE A 160 1.70 -16.28 13.88
C ILE A 160 1.67 -15.61 15.26
N ALA A 161 1.19 -14.36 15.33
CA ALA A 161 1.11 -13.60 16.58
C ALA A 161 0.21 -14.31 17.61
N ALA A 162 -0.93 -14.84 17.17
CA ALA A 162 -1.84 -15.61 18.03
C ALA A 162 -1.19 -16.90 18.56
N MET A 163 -0.45 -17.63 17.72
CA MET A 163 0.26 -18.85 18.12
C MET A 163 1.41 -18.58 19.09
N MET A 164 2.12 -17.46 18.89
CA MET A 164 3.25 -17.07 19.76
C MET A 164 2.79 -16.31 21.02
N GLY A 165 1.53 -15.93 21.14
CA GLY A 165 1.01 -15.12 22.23
C GLY A 165 1.66 -13.73 22.32
N CYS A 166 2.08 -13.16 21.19
CA CYS A 166 2.71 -11.85 21.10
C CYS A 166 1.81 -10.82 20.42
N ASP A 167 2.17 -9.53 20.56
CA ASP A 167 1.46 -8.45 19.87
C ASP A 167 1.76 -8.49 18.37
N ALA A 168 0.72 -8.61 17.54
CA ALA A 168 0.82 -8.62 16.08
C ALA A 168 1.44 -7.33 15.52
N HIS A 169 1.31 -6.19 16.21
CA HIS A 169 1.86 -4.92 15.76
C HIS A 169 3.37 -4.95 15.55
N VAL A 170 4.10 -5.69 16.40
CA VAL A 170 5.54 -5.85 16.26
C VAL A 170 5.89 -6.56 14.95
N LEU A 171 5.15 -7.61 14.60
CA LEU A 171 5.38 -8.39 13.39
C LEU A 171 4.92 -7.63 12.13
N TYR A 172 3.88 -6.79 12.24
CA TYR A 172 3.46 -5.91 11.14
C TYR A 172 4.54 -4.91 10.74
N PHE A 173 5.30 -4.38 11.70
CA PHE A 173 6.47 -3.55 11.36
C PHE A 173 7.47 -4.31 10.50
N GLY A 174 7.72 -5.59 10.81
CA GLY A 174 8.58 -6.44 10.00
C GLY A 174 8.05 -6.72 8.59
N LEU A 175 6.73 -6.78 8.43
CA LEU A 175 6.09 -6.99 7.12
C LEU A 175 6.17 -5.75 6.23
N LEU A 176 6.13 -4.53 6.83
CA LEU A 176 6.03 -3.25 6.10
C LEU A 176 7.40 -2.61 5.78
N VAL A 177 8.49 -3.15 6.32
CA VAL A 177 9.87 -2.69 6.07
C VAL A 177 10.40 -3.23 4.75
#